data_1f75780cd03a0588afba7b6c5bc9212e
#
_entry.id   1f75780cd03a0588afba7b6c5bc9212e
#
_cell.length_a   1.000
_cell.length_b   1.000
_cell.length_c   1.000
_cell.angle_alpha   90.00
_cell.angle_beta   90.00
_cell.angle_gamma   90.00
#
_symmetry.space_group_name_H-M   'P 1'
#
loop_
_entity.id
_entity.type
_entity.pdbx_description
1 polymer ?
#
loop_
_entity_poly.entity_id
_entity_poly.type
_entity_poly.pdbx_seq_one_letter_code
_entity_poly.pdbx_strand_id
1 'polypeptide(L)'
;MKRLTSLLRPRALAIAGAAVAAMAGGAASAQTVLTGFTNGCFGSGCSPETTQAPAQDLLAGSGLTYNNSTFSVTSAGGVAAIGSTGMTTPAANVDNLGSWLLSGAPFIYAGSSFTLRVSFTAPPGTTPTSALFTSTLMGNVISTDNGGLFIDFDNTPKSFTFTGGTFALTVNDVSMTPGATPVGETGTLLAITPVVTSVPEPETYALFLAGLGAVGFMARRRKS
;
A
#
# COMPACT_ATOMS: atom_id res chain seq x y z
N MET A 1 -86.98 -15.82 -23.62
CA MET A 1 -85.71 -16.42 -23.30
C MET A 1 -84.64 -15.31 -23.33
N LYS A 2 -84.32 -14.73 -22.22
CA LYS A 2 -83.29 -13.68 -22.10
C LYS A 2 -82.13 -14.23 -21.28
N ARG A 3 -80.97 -14.42 -21.93
CA ARG A 3 -79.73 -14.84 -21.26
C ARG A 3 -79.06 -13.61 -20.60
N LEU A 4 -78.92 -13.63 -19.29
CA LEU A 4 -78.06 -12.72 -18.54
C LEU A 4 -76.62 -13.26 -18.63
N THR A 5 -75.78 -12.56 -19.33
CA THR A 5 -74.31 -12.72 -19.25
C THR A 5 -73.82 -11.82 -18.20
N SER A 6 -73.42 -12.38 -17.03
CA SER A 6 -72.76 -11.69 -15.98
C SER A 6 -71.24 -11.50 -16.33
N LEU A 7 -70.89 -10.26 -16.57
CA LEU A 7 -69.48 -9.86 -16.76
C LEU A 7 -68.73 -9.90 -15.42
N LEU A 8 -67.96 -10.96 -15.18
CA LEU A 8 -66.97 -11.01 -14.19
C LEU A 8 -65.81 -10.09 -14.64
N ARG A 9 -65.64 -8.95 -13.99
CA ARG A 9 -64.43 -8.13 -14.11
C ARG A 9 -63.35 -8.80 -13.27
N PRO A 10 -62.19 -9.20 -13.85
CA PRO A 10 -61.04 -9.59 -13.08
C PRO A 10 -60.46 -8.32 -12.42
N ARG A 11 -60.50 -8.26 -11.09
CA ARG A 11 -59.69 -7.31 -10.32
C ARG A 11 -58.22 -7.70 -10.52
N ALA A 12 -57.53 -6.96 -11.38
CA ALA A 12 -56.11 -7.05 -11.50
C ALA A 12 -55.50 -6.66 -10.16
N LEU A 13 -55.02 -7.66 -9.45
CA LEU A 13 -54.20 -7.49 -8.26
C LEU A 13 -52.83 -7.01 -8.76
N ALA A 14 -52.65 -5.70 -8.80
CA ALA A 14 -51.31 -5.12 -9.01
C ALA A 14 -50.47 -5.47 -7.81
N ILE A 15 -49.74 -6.55 -7.92
CA ILE A 15 -48.64 -6.85 -7.00
C ILE A 15 -47.54 -5.84 -7.38
N ALA A 16 -47.49 -4.74 -6.64
CA ALA A 16 -46.35 -3.89 -6.64
C ALA A 16 -45.19 -4.70 -6.05
N GLY A 17 -44.45 -5.35 -6.93
CA GLY A 17 -43.18 -5.95 -6.59
C GLY A 17 -42.25 -4.81 -6.13
N ALA A 18 -42.10 -4.64 -4.81
CA ALA A 18 -41.02 -3.89 -4.27
C ALA A 18 -39.74 -4.60 -4.70
N ALA A 19 -39.13 -4.11 -5.77
CA ALA A 19 -37.78 -4.46 -6.10
C ALA A 19 -36.91 -3.94 -4.95
N VAL A 20 -36.63 -4.83 -4.01
CA VAL A 20 -35.53 -4.66 -3.06
C VAL A 20 -34.29 -4.76 -3.96
N ALA A 21 -33.87 -3.62 -4.48
CA ALA A 21 -32.52 -3.49 -4.98
C ALA A 21 -31.64 -3.76 -3.77
N ALA A 22 -31.17 -4.99 -3.64
CA ALA A 22 -30.05 -5.31 -2.80
C ALA A 22 -28.89 -4.48 -3.38
N MET A 23 -28.72 -3.28 -2.83
CA MET A 23 -27.48 -2.56 -2.99
C MET A 23 -26.46 -3.44 -2.29
N ALA A 24 -25.82 -4.30 -3.07
CA ALA A 24 -24.55 -4.87 -2.71
C ALA A 24 -23.61 -3.65 -2.59
N GLY A 25 -23.63 -3.03 -1.42
CA GLY A 25 -22.64 -2.07 -1.03
C GLY A 25 -21.32 -2.83 -1.06
N GLY A 26 -20.63 -2.79 -2.18
CA GLY A 26 -19.25 -3.19 -2.20
C GLY A 26 -18.59 -2.40 -1.10
N ALA A 27 -18.02 -3.08 -0.11
CA ALA A 27 -17.21 -2.43 0.89
C ALA A 27 -16.20 -1.59 0.12
N ALA A 28 -16.40 -0.27 0.11
CA ALA A 28 -15.43 0.64 -0.46
C ALA A 28 -14.16 0.43 0.37
N SER A 29 -13.18 -0.23 -0.25
CA SER A 29 -11.89 -0.43 0.39
C SER A 29 -11.34 0.96 0.64
N ALA A 30 -11.34 1.39 1.91
CA ALA A 30 -10.86 2.72 2.26
C ALA A 30 -9.41 2.84 1.75
N GLN A 31 -9.17 3.82 0.89
CA GLN A 31 -7.83 4.11 0.43
C GLN A 31 -7.02 4.64 1.62
N THR A 32 -5.89 4.02 1.89
CA THR A 32 -4.98 4.47 2.94
C THR A 32 -3.76 5.10 2.29
N VAL A 33 -3.46 6.32 2.69
CA VAL A 33 -2.22 7.00 2.28
C VAL A 33 -1.12 6.61 3.27
N LEU A 34 -0.02 6.09 2.73
CA LEU A 34 1.17 5.76 3.48
C LEU A 34 2.28 6.72 3.06
N THR A 35 2.80 7.47 4.01
CA THR A 35 3.93 8.35 3.79
C THR A 35 5.07 8.02 4.73
N GLY A 36 6.27 8.29 4.31
CA GLY A 36 7.44 8.03 5.12
C GLY A 36 8.74 8.46 4.46
N PHE A 37 9.82 8.03 5.07
CA PHE A 37 11.18 8.25 4.58
C PHE A 37 12.06 7.04 4.87
N THR A 38 13.19 7.00 4.19
CA THR A 38 14.19 5.95 4.36
C THR A 38 15.54 6.52 4.70
N ASN A 39 16.28 5.77 5.47
CA ASN A 39 17.70 6.00 5.70
C ASN A 39 18.43 4.68 5.57
N GLY A 40 19.59 4.70 4.90
CA GLY A 40 20.43 3.53 4.75
C GLY A 40 21.79 3.71 5.37
N CYS A 41 22.45 2.61 5.69
CA CYS A 41 23.85 2.62 6.05
C CYS A 41 24.56 1.32 5.68
N PHE A 42 25.86 1.40 5.41
CA PHE A 42 26.71 0.26 5.07
C PHE A 42 27.51 -0.24 6.28
N GLY A 43 27.75 -1.54 6.29
CA GLY A 43 28.60 -2.21 7.26
C GLY A 43 27.85 -2.98 8.33
N SER A 44 28.55 -3.96 8.89
CA SER A 44 28.00 -4.79 9.96
C SER A 44 27.72 -3.97 11.21
N GLY A 45 26.48 -4.05 11.70
CA GLY A 45 26.06 -3.35 12.92
C GLY A 45 25.83 -1.85 12.75
N CYS A 46 25.81 -1.33 11.52
CA CYS A 46 25.43 0.05 11.30
C CYS A 46 23.98 0.30 11.72
N SER A 47 23.69 1.50 12.19
CA SER A 47 22.34 1.93 12.60
C SER A 47 21.95 3.16 11.80
N PRO A 48 21.05 3.01 10.82
CA PRO A 48 20.57 4.15 10.05
C PRO A 48 19.88 5.18 10.94
N GLU A 49 19.97 6.45 10.56
CA GLU A 49 19.33 7.58 11.26
C GLU A 49 17.85 7.34 11.49
N THR A 50 17.33 7.88 12.60
CA THR A 50 15.91 7.80 12.95
C THR A 50 15.10 9.01 12.47
N THR A 51 15.80 10.07 12.08
CA THR A 51 15.23 11.27 11.46
C THR A 51 15.55 11.29 9.98
N GLN A 52 14.72 11.92 9.19
CA GLN A 52 14.98 12.06 7.75
C GLN A 52 16.33 12.78 7.55
N ALA A 53 17.25 12.08 6.91
CA ALA A 53 18.54 12.62 6.56
C ALA A 53 18.63 12.83 5.04
N PRO A 54 19.11 13.97 4.56
CA PRO A 54 19.28 14.20 3.11
C PRO A 54 20.48 13.45 2.54
N ALA A 55 21.25 12.78 3.39
CA ALA A 55 22.55 12.26 3.06
C ALA A 55 22.52 10.99 2.21
N GLN A 56 23.53 10.90 1.38
CA GLN A 56 23.97 9.67 0.74
C GLN A 56 24.83 8.89 1.74
N ASP A 57 24.65 7.58 1.81
CA ASP A 57 25.66 6.73 2.43
C ASP A 57 26.50 6.06 1.35
N LEU A 58 27.79 6.06 1.55
CA LEU A 58 28.79 5.55 0.60
C LEU A 58 29.56 4.40 1.23
N LEU A 59 29.57 3.25 0.56
CA LEU A 59 30.50 2.19 0.92
C LEU A 59 31.92 2.58 0.47
N ALA A 60 32.78 2.90 1.42
CA ALA A 60 34.10 3.44 1.16
C ALA A 60 34.91 2.63 0.15
N GLY A 61 35.42 3.28 -0.87
CA GLY A 61 36.26 2.67 -1.91
C GLY A 61 35.53 1.79 -2.94
N SER A 62 34.25 1.53 -2.75
CA SER A 62 33.50 0.60 -3.62
C SER A 62 32.84 1.27 -4.82
N GLY A 63 32.65 2.60 -4.76
CA GLY A 63 31.85 3.31 -5.74
C GLY A 63 30.34 3.00 -5.68
N LEU A 64 29.88 2.30 -4.65
CA LEU A 64 28.47 2.07 -4.38
C LEU A 64 27.92 3.16 -3.46
N THR A 65 26.88 3.81 -3.88
CA THR A 65 26.20 4.85 -3.12
C THR A 65 24.72 4.51 -2.97
N TYR A 66 24.18 4.75 -1.80
CA TYR A 66 22.73 4.72 -1.54
C TYR A 66 22.25 6.13 -1.21
N ASN A 67 21.17 6.55 -1.84
CA ASN A 67 20.52 7.83 -1.57
C ASN A 67 19.22 7.61 -0.84
N ASN A 68 19.07 8.25 0.31
CA ASN A 68 17.84 8.25 1.09
C ASN A 68 16.66 8.86 0.29
N SER A 69 15.45 8.47 0.62
CA SER A 69 14.24 8.90 -0.08
C SER A 69 13.10 9.25 0.86
N THR A 70 12.10 9.89 0.29
CA THR A 70 10.76 10.01 0.86
C THR A 70 9.77 9.31 -0.04
N PHE A 71 8.66 8.81 0.51
CA PHE A 71 7.60 8.18 -0.27
C PHE A 71 6.21 8.62 0.17
N SER A 72 5.28 8.63 -0.77
CA SER A 72 3.87 8.85 -0.54
C SER A 72 3.07 7.97 -1.50
N VAL A 73 2.43 6.94 -0.99
CA VAL A 73 1.68 5.99 -1.80
C VAL A 73 0.28 5.82 -1.25
N THR A 74 -0.66 5.55 -2.13
CA THR A 74 -2.06 5.30 -1.77
C THR A 74 -2.39 3.84 -2.08
N SER A 75 -2.93 3.14 -1.10
CA SER A 75 -3.35 1.76 -1.32
C SER A 75 -4.56 1.68 -2.25
N ALA A 76 -4.56 0.69 -3.11
CA ALA A 76 -5.71 0.33 -3.94
C ALA A 76 -6.02 -1.15 -3.74
N GLY A 77 -7.25 -1.47 -3.29
CA GLY A 77 -7.64 -2.85 -3.05
C GLY A 77 -6.83 -3.56 -1.96
N GLY A 78 -6.25 -2.82 -1.01
CA GLY A 78 -5.46 -3.39 0.08
C GLY A 78 -3.97 -3.63 -0.25
N VAL A 79 -3.51 -3.22 -1.42
CA VAL A 79 -2.11 -3.34 -1.85
C VAL A 79 -1.59 -1.97 -2.30
N ALA A 80 -0.34 -1.68 -1.99
CA ALA A 80 0.39 -0.54 -2.54
C ALA A 80 1.82 -0.97 -2.88
N ALA A 81 2.36 -0.43 -3.95
CA ALA A 81 3.77 -0.58 -4.29
C ALA A 81 4.48 0.76 -4.04
N ILE A 82 5.62 0.70 -3.38
CA ILE A 82 6.49 1.87 -3.19
C ILE A 82 7.59 1.79 -4.23
N GLY A 83 7.65 2.81 -5.05
CA GLY A 83 8.63 2.92 -6.12
C GLY A 83 8.23 2.27 -7.43
N SER A 84 8.84 2.75 -8.48
CA SER A 84 8.83 2.14 -9.79
C SER A 84 10.26 1.80 -10.20
N THR A 85 10.44 0.65 -10.81
CA THR A 85 11.70 0.30 -11.46
C THR A 85 11.95 1.31 -12.57
N GLY A 86 13.02 2.09 -12.48
CA GLY A 86 13.40 3.00 -13.55
C GLY A 86 13.54 4.48 -13.20
N MET A 87 13.73 4.83 -11.95
CA MET A 87 14.07 6.21 -11.61
C MET A 87 15.43 6.60 -12.18
N THR A 88 15.42 7.60 -13.05
CA THR A 88 16.57 7.95 -13.89
C THR A 88 17.46 9.04 -13.33
N THR A 89 17.16 9.61 -12.16
CA THR A 89 17.97 10.70 -11.58
C THR A 89 18.08 10.62 -10.07
N PRO A 90 19.31 10.68 -9.51
CA PRO A 90 19.55 10.64 -8.07
C PRO A 90 18.90 11.80 -7.29
N ALA A 91 18.61 12.91 -7.96
CA ALA A 91 18.06 14.11 -7.33
C ALA A 91 16.58 14.05 -7.00
N ALA A 92 15.85 13.05 -7.48
CA ALA A 92 14.42 12.92 -7.29
C ALA A 92 14.06 11.57 -6.64
N ASN A 93 14.64 11.28 -5.48
CA ASN A 93 14.24 10.15 -4.65
C ASN A 93 12.89 10.44 -3.98
N VAL A 94 11.83 10.42 -4.79
CA VAL A 94 10.46 10.63 -4.37
C VAL A 94 9.66 9.41 -4.75
N ASP A 95 8.82 8.94 -3.84
CA ASP A 95 7.94 7.79 -4.03
C ASP A 95 8.66 6.45 -4.27
N ASN A 96 9.87 6.30 -3.71
CA ASN A 96 10.59 5.04 -3.64
C ASN A 96 11.26 4.85 -2.26
N LEU A 97 11.90 3.72 -2.06
CA LEU A 97 12.65 3.43 -0.83
C LEU A 97 14.13 3.85 -0.90
N GLY A 98 14.48 4.69 -1.83
CA GLY A 98 15.83 5.15 -2.09
C GLY A 98 16.32 4.79 -3.47
N SER A 99 17.56 5.18 -3.79
CA SER A 99 18.18 4.81 -5.06
C SER A 99 19.64 4.44 -4.89
N TRP A 100 20.09 3.56 -5.76
CA TRP A 100 21.42 3.02 -5.78
C TRP A 100 22.19 3.57 -6.98
N LEU A 101 23.45 3.89 -6.77
CA LEU A 101 24.40 4.23 -7.82
C LEU A 101 25.64 3.36 -7.68
N LEU A 102 25.96 2.64 -8.73
CA LEU A 102 27.16 1.80 -8.83
C LEU A 102 28.11 2.38 -9.85
N SER A 103 29.23 2.92 -9.38
CA SER A 103 30.32 3.35 -10.26
C SER A 103 31.14 2.13 -10.73
N GLY A 104 31.97 2.35 -11.74
CA GLY A 104 32.85 1.30 -12.26
C GLY A 104 34.14 1.07 -11.46
N ALA A 105 34.22 1.51 -10.20
CA ALA A 105 35.39 1.27 -9.38
C ALA A 105 35.52 -0.23 -9.06
N PRO A 106 36.69 -0.85 -9.31
CA PRO A 106 36.90 -2.25 -8.99
C PRO A 106 36.73 -2.53 -7.50
N PHE A 107 35.82 -3.44 -7.15
CA PHE A 107 35.53 -3.78 -5.77
C PHE A 107 34.90 -5.17 -5.65
N ILE A 108 35.19 -5.85 -4.53
CA ILE A 108 34.57 -7.13 -4.16
C ILE A 108 33.59 -6.88 -3.02
N TYR A 109 32.30 -7.10 -3.29
CA TYR A 109 31.22 -6.81 -2.32
C TYR A 109 30.97 -7.95 -1.35
N ALA A 110 31.47 -9.15 -1.64
CA ALA A 110 31.26 -10.32 -0.76
C ALA A 110 31.66 -10.04 0.68
N GLY A 111 30.73 -10.23 1.61
CA GLY A 111 30.91 -9.95 3.03
C GLY A 111 30.55 -8.52 3.46
N SER A 112 30.20 -7.65 2.52
CA SER A 112 29.61 -6.36 2.83
C SER A 112 28.12 -6.50 3.16
N SER A 113 27.59 -5.63 4.01
CA SER A 113 26.19 -5.60 4.38
C SER A 113 25.65 -4.17 4.28
N PHE A 114 24.33 -4.09 4.15
CA PHE A 114 23.62 -2.81 4.17
C PHE A 114 22.37 -2.95 5.03
N THR A 115 22.02 -1.90 5.74
CA THR A 115 20.80 -1.83 6.54
C THR A 115 19.97 -0.65 6.10
N LEU A 116 18.72 -0.92 5.74
CA LEU A 116 17.71 0.07 5.39
C LEU A 116 16.74 0.25 6.55
N ARG A 117 16.55 1.48 7.00
CA ARG A 117 15.45 1.87 7.88
C ARG A 117 14.35 2.48 7.04
N VAL A 118 13.15 1.93 7.14
CA VAL A 118 11.93 2.51 6.57
C VAL A 118 11.09 3.05 7.72
N SER A 119 10.80 4.34 7.71
CA SER A 119 10.03 5.05 8.74
C SER A 119 8.73 5.58 8.16
N PHE A 120 7.62 5.35 8.85
CA PHE A 120 6.30 5.82 8.44
C PHE A 120 5.88 7.06 9.24
N THR A 121 5.39 8.08 8.53
CA THR A 121 4.83 9.31 9.10
C THR A 121 3.30 9.36 8.98
N ALA A 122 2.74 8.58 8.06
CA ALA A 122 1.30 8.32 7.94
C ALA A 122 1.08 6.85 7.56
N PRO A 123 -0.06 6.25 8.00
CA PRO A 123 -1.13 6.86 8.80
C PRO A 123 -0.70 7.15 10.25
N PRO A 124 -1.36 8.12 10.93
CA PRO A 124 -1.06 8.43 12.31
C PRO A 124 -1.24 7.22 13.23
N GLY A 125 -0.38 7.08 14.22
CA GLY A 125 -0.42 5.97 15.19
C GLY A 125 0.15 4.67 14.65
N THR A 126 0.87 4.70 13.53
CA THR A 126 1.59 3.51 13.02
C THR A 126 2.59 2.99 14.04
N THR A 127 2.51 1.70 14.36
CA THR A 127 3.36 1.02 15.34
C THR A 127 3.82 -0.34 14.79
N PRO A 128 5.15 -0.64 14.77
CA PRO A 128 6.23 0.29 15.08
C PRO A 128 6.26 1.46 14.07
N THR A 129 6.88 2.58 14.43
CA THR A 129 7.02 3.73 13.50
C THR A 129 8.06 3.49 12.42
N SER A 130 8.95 2.52 12.60
CA SER A 130 9.95 2.13 11.61
C SER A 130 10.33 0.66 11.73
N ALA A 131 10.88 0.11 10.65
CA ALA A 131 11.50 -1.22 10.65
C ALA A 131 12.86 -1.18 9.96
N LEU A 132 13.71 -2.15 10.32
CA LEU A 132 15.00 -2.37 9.69
C LEU A 132 14.93 -3.57 8.74
N PHE A 133 15.52 -3.39 7.56
CA PHE A 133 15.72 -4.42 6.56
C PHE A 133 17.20 -4.56 6.33
N THR A 134 17.72 -5.74 6.54
CA THR A 134 19.16 -6.03 6.35
C THR A 134 19.34 -6.74 5.01
N SER A 135 20.47 -6.46 4.37
CA SER A 135 20.84 -7.14 3.14
C SER A 135 22.31 -7.54 3.14
N THR A 136 22.60 -8.56 2.34
CA THR A 136 23.97 -8.94 2.01
C THR A 136 24.28 -8.49 0.58
N LEU A 137 25.51 -8.02 0.40
CA LEU A 137 26.00 -7.58 -0.90
C LEU A 137 26.82 -8.72 -1.52
N MET A 138 26.51 -9.08 -2.75
CA MET A 138 27.16 -10.16 -3.49
C MET A 138 27.61 -9.69 -4.85
N GLY A 139 28.73 -10.22 -5.31
CA GLY A 139 29.25 -9.89 -6.62
C GLY A 139 30.55 -9.10 -6.56
N ASN A 140 31.01 -8.67 -7.71
CA ASN A 140 32.21 -7.87 -7.87
C ASN A 140 32.11 -6.97 -9.10
N VAL A 141 32.73 -5.82 -9.01
CA VAL A 141 32.96 -4.91 -10.13
C VAL A 141 34.45 -5.02 -10.51
N ILE A 142 34.71 -5.20 -11.77
CA ILE A 142 36.06 -5.31 -12.33
C ILE A 142 36.44 -4.03 -13.07
N SER A 143 35.46 -3.45 -13.77
CA SER A 143 35.60 -2.18 -14.50
C SER A 143 34.22 -1.53 -14.69
N THR A 144 34.18 -0.40 -15.37
CA THR A 144 32.95 0.31 -15.72
C THR A 144 31.97 -0.51 -16.58
N ASP A 145 32.46 -1.54 -17.28
CA ASP A 145 31.67 -2.33 -18.21
C ASP A 145 31.66 -3.82 -17.86
N ASN A 146 32.26 -4.18 -16.74
CA ASN A 146 32.40 -5.59 -16.37
C ASN A 146 32.20 -5.82 -14.88
N GLY A 147 31.33 -6.79 -14.57
CA GLY A 147 30.94 -7.16 -13.22
C GLY A 147 29.51 -6.84 -12.91
N GLY A 148 29.14 -6.96 -11.66
CA GLY A 148 27.80 -6.65 -11.17
C GLY A 148 27.69 -6.78 -9.67
N LEU A 149 26.63 -6.22 -9.14
CA LEU A 149 26.27 -6.26 -7.74
C LEU A 149 24.83 -6.77 -7.59
N PHE A 150 24.65 -7.69 -6.68
CA PHE A 150 23.34 -8.12 -6.20
C PHE A 150 23.22 -7.78 -4.73
N ILE A 151 22.14 -7.11 -4.37
CA ILE A 151 21.77 -6.73 -3.01
C ILE A 151 20.59 -7.62 -2.62
N ASP A 152 20.87 -8.57 -1.75
CA ASP A 152 19.94 -9.61 -1.30
C ASP A 152 19.35 -9.19 0.05
N PHE A 153 18.14 -8.67 0.04
CA PHE A 153 17.41 -8.30 1.24
C PHE A 153 16.78 -9.52 1.91
N ASP A 154 16.65 -9.43 3.24
CA ASP A 154 15.74 -10.32 3.96
C ASP A 154 14.30 -9.98 3.55
N ASN A 155 13.76 -10.76 2.61
CA ASN A 155 12.42 -10.57 2.04
C ASN A 155 11.30 -10.91 3.05
N THR A 156 11.62 -11.03 4.35
CA THR A 156 10.64 -11.27 5.40
C THR A 156 9.78 -10.03 5.63
N PRO A 157 8.44 -10.15 5.47
CA PRO A 157 7.55 -9.02 5.68
C PRO A 157 7.62 -8.48 7.12
N LYS A 158 7.75 -7.16 7.27
CA LYS A 158 7.67 -6.48 8.56
C LYS A 158 6.29 -5.88 8.74
N SER A 159 5.62 -6.23 9.84
CA SER A 159 4.22 -5.82 10.10
C SER A 159 4.14 -4.52 10.88
N PHE A 160 3.13 -3.72 10.52
CA PHE A 160 2.80 -2.43 11.12
C PHE A 160 1.31 -2.38 11.43
N THR A 161 0.95 -1.75 12.53
CA THR A 161 -0.44 -1.53 12.93
C THR A 161 -0.73 -0.03 13.06
N PHE A 162 -1.94 0.38 12.73
CA PHE A 162 -2.43 1.76 12.92
C PHE A 162 -3.93 1.72 13.26
N THR A 163 -4.53 2.85 13.60
CA THR A 163 -5.95 2.90 14.03
C THR A 163 -6.92 2.34 12.98
N GLY A 164 -6.57 2.41 11.70
CA GLY A 164 -7.41 1.94 10.59
C GLY A 164 -7.11 0.52 10.10
N GLY A 165 -6.12 -0.19 10.66
CA GLY A 165 -5.78 -1.53 10.21
C GLY A 165 -4.34 -1.95 10.44
N THR A 166 -3.90 -2.90 9.63
CA THR A 166 -2.52 -3.41 9.63
C THR A 166 -2.01 -3.50 8.20
N PHE A 167 -0.71 -3.37 8.04
CA PHE A 167 -0.03 -3.64 6.78
C PHE A 167 1.33 -4.30 7.02
N ALA A 168 1.86 -4.93 6.02
CA ALA A 168 3.22 -5.47 6.03
C ALA A 168 4.01 -4.91 4.84
N LEU A 169 5.25 -4.57 5.08
CA LEU A 169 6.19 -4.12 4.06
C LEU A 169 7.24 -5.21 3.81
N THR A 170 7.47 -5.50 2.53
CA THR A 170 8.59 -6.30 2.05
C THR A 170 9.46 -5.42 1.16
N VAL A 171 10.76 -5.49 1.32
CA VAL A 171 11.73 -4.82 0.44
C VAL A 171 12.23 -5.84 -0.57
N ASN A 172 12.34 -5.44 -1.83
CA ASN A 172 12.77 -6.30 -2.93
C ASN A 172 14.29 -6.29 -3.08
N ASP A 173 14.82 -7.35 -3.69
CA ASP A 173 16.23 -7.42 -4.04
C ASP A 173 16.56 -6.52 -5.23
N VAL A 174 17.82 -6.10 -5.31
CA VAL A 174 18.31 -5.22 -6.38
C VAL A 174 19.49 -5.84 -7.09
N SER A 175 19.44 -5.83 -8.41
CA SER A 175 20.57 -6.22 -9.27
C SER A 175 21.04 -5.03 -10.10
N MET A 176 22.34 -4.80 -10.12
CA MET A 176 22.95 -3.65 -10.78
C MET A 176 24.18 -4.06 -11.59
N THR A 177 24.40 -3.34 -12.70
CA THR A 177 25.64 -3.38 -13.48
C THR A 177 26.38 -2.05 -13.34
N PRO A 178 27.73 -2.04 -13.35
CA PRO A 178 28.48 -0.82 -13.26
C PRO A 178 28.19 0.14 -14.41
N GLY A 179 28.24 1.45 -14.16
CA GLY A 179 27.99 2.48 -15.17
C GLY A 179 26.55 2.60 -15.64
N ALA A 180 25.64 1.79 -15.11
CA ALA A 180 24.21 1.89 -15.40
C ALA A 180 23.61 3.16 -14.73
N THR A 181 22.44 3.54 -15.23
CA THR A 181 21.63 4.57 -14.56
C THR A 181 21.26 4.13 -13.14
N PRO A 182 21.09 5.07 -12.20
CA PRO A 182 20.65 4.74 -10.84
C PRO A 182 19.41 3.86 -10.83
N VAL A 183 19.42 2.84 -9.98
CA VAL A 183 18.30 1.91 -9.79
C VAL A 183 17.54 2.33 -8.54
N GLY A 184 16.23 2.50 -8.68
CA GLY A 184 15.36 2.78 -7.54
C GLY A 184 15.13 1.54 -6.69
N GLU A 185 15.22 1.70 -5.37
CA GLU A 185 14.84 0.67 -4.41
C GLU A 185 13.30 0.61 -4.34
N THR A 186 12.75 -0.58 -4.38
CA THR A 186 11.31 -0.80 -4.40
C THR A 186 10.85 -1.63 -3.22
N GLY A 187 9.60 -1.47 -2.85
CA GLY A 187 8.96 -2.26 -1.81
C GLY A 187 7.52 -2.60 -2.17
N THR A 188 7.05 -3.71 -1.67
CA THR A 188 5.65 -4.12 -1.80
C THR A 188 4.99 -4.09 -0.44
N LEU A 189 3.89 -3.34 -0.33
CA LEU A 189 3.02 -3.35 0.83
C LEU A 189 1.95 -4.41 0.63
N LEU A 190 2.05 -5.47 1.41
CA LEU A 190 1.08 -6.56 1.39
C LEU A 190 0.01 -6.33 2.44
N ALA A 191 -1.25 -6.52 2.04
CA ALA A 191 -2.42 -6.62 2.90
C ALA A 191 -2.57 -5.46 3.91
N ILE A 192 -2.98 -4.29 3.42
CA ILE A 192 -3.63 -3.33 4.28
C ILE A 192 -5.04 -3.88 4.54
N THR A 193 -5.23 -4.53 5.69
CA THR A 193 -6.56 -4.88 6.16
C THR A 193 -7.11 -3.68 6.95
N PRO A 194 -7.98 -2.85 6.36
CA PRO A 194 -8.68 -1.86 7.14
C PRO A 194 -9.53 -2.61 8.17
N VAL A 195 -9.40 -2.28 9.43
CA VAL A 195 -10.45 -2.60 10.41
C VAL A 195 -11.62 -1.69 10.04
N VAL A 196 -12.47 -2.17 9.15
CA VAL A 196 -13.75 -1.50 8.88
C VAL A 196 -14.61 -1.72 10.10
N THR A 197 -14.51 -0.85 11.08
CA THR A 197 -15.63 -0.62 11.98
C THR A 197 -16.68 0.05 11.09
N SER A 198 -17.58 -0.75 10.54
CA SER A 198 -18.77 -0.26 9.86
C SER A 198 -19.60 0.47 10.92
N VAL A 199 -19.33 1.76 11.07
CA VAL A 199 -20.31 2.66 11.71
C VAL A 199 -21.36 2.86 10.62
N PRO A 200 -22.59 2.34 10.80
CA PRO A 200 -23.66 2.60 9.85
C PRO A 200 -23.79 4.11 9.74
N GLU A 201 -23.67 4.63 8.52
CA GLU A 201 -23.79 6.06 8.29
C GLU A 201 -25.14 6.57 8.81
N PRO A 202 -25.22 7.78 9.39
CA PRO A 202 -26.47 8.34 9.91
C PRO A 202 -27.62 8.25 8.90
N GLU A 203 -27.29 8.30 7.61
CA GLU A 203 -28.24 8.15 6.49
C GLU A 203 -28.89 6.75 6.45
N THR A 204 -28.13 5.69 6.81
CA THR A 204 -28.66 4.32 6.86
C THR A 204 -29.72 4.20 7.96
N TYR A 205 -29.51 4.83 9.11
CA TYR A 205 -30.52 4.86 10.18
C TYR A 205 -31.73 5.69 9.78
N ALA A 206 -31.51 6.82 9.08
CA ALA A 206 -32.60 7.67 8.59
C ALA A 206 -33.46 6.92 7.56
N LEU A 207 -32.85 6.21 6.62
CA LEU A 207 -33.55 5.38 5.63
C LEU A 207 -34.29 4.20 6.27
N PHE A 208 -33.70 3.57 7.27
CA PHE A 208 -34.33 2.48 8.00
C PHE A 208 -35.57 2.97 8.76
N LEU A 209 -35.46 4.11 9.47
CA LEU A 209 -36.58 4.73 10.18
C LEU A 209 -37.66 5.22 9.22
N ALA A 210 -37.28 5.80 8.08
CA ALA A 210 -38.23 6.21 7.04
C ALA A 210 -38.98 5.01 6.45
N GLY A 211 -38.27 3.90 6.22
CA GLY A 211 -38.87 2.65 5.76
C GLY A 211 -39.86 2.06 6.76
N LEU A 212 -39.49 2.00 8.04
CA LEU A 212 -40.39 1.54 9.11
C LEU A 212 -41.59 2.47 9.27
N GLY A 213 -41.39 3.79 9.17
CA GLY A 213 -42.46 4.76 9.19
C GLY A 213 -43.46 4.58 8.05
N ALA A 214 -43.00 4.37 6.85
CA ALA A 214 -43.84 4.12 5.69
C ALA A 214 -44.66 2.84 5.83
N VAL A 215 -44.06 1.75 6.31
CA VAL A 215 -44.75 0.46 6.54
C VAL A 215 -45.79 0.63 7.65
N GLY A 216 -45.46 1.29 8.75
CA GLY A 216 -46.38 1.56 9.83
C GLY A 216 -47.61 2.40 9.39
N PHE A 217 -47.35 3.42 8.56
CA PHE A 217 -48.43 4.24 7.99
C PHE A 217 -49.37 3.43 7.08
N MET A 218 -48.82 2.60 6.22
CA MET A 218 -49.64 1.72 5.34
C MET A 218 -50.43 0.69 6.13
N ALA A 219 -49.85 0.12 7.18
CA ALA A 219 -50.53 -0.84 8.05
C ALA A 219 -51.75 -0.21 8.79
N ARG A 220 -51.61 1.05 9.26
CA ARG A 220 -52.67 1.80 9.92
C ARG A 220 -53.83 2.09 8.95
N ARG A 221 -53.56 2.45 7.71
CA ARG A 221 -54.55 2.78 6.69
C ARG A 221 -55.40 1.59 6.26
N ARG A 222 -54.94 0.35 6.47
CA ARG A 222 -55.69 -0.88 6.14
C ARG A 222 -56.72 -1.26 7.24
N LYS A 223 -56.59 -0.69 8.44
CA LYS A 223 -57.51 -0.98 9.55
C LYS A 223 -58.62 0.04 9.72
N SER A 224 -58.58 1.12 8.96
CA SER A 224 -59.70 2.08 8.79
C SER A 224 -60.51 1.79 7.56
#